data_74e8249c5a6c7117faa48f3db6f1fa75
#
_entry.id   74e8249c5a6c7117faa48f3db6f1fa75
#
_cell.length_a   1.000
_cell.length_b   1.000
_cell.length_c   1.000
_cell.angle_alpha   90.00
_cell.angle_beta   90.00
_cell.angle_gamma   90.00
#
_symmetry.space_group_name_H-M   'P 1'
#
loop_
_entity.id
_entity.type
_entity.pdbx_description
1 polymer ?
#
loop_
_entity_poly.entity_id
_entity_poly.type
_entity_poly.pdbx_seq_one_letter_code
_entity_poly.pdbx_strand_id
1 'polypeptide(L)'
;FRNNRVNDYADVINQFLMAARHTYDAKNDLYRHACDVSRKERWADPVTGQSKHSWGRAMGWYAMAFVDALDFIPKHEPGRDSMLVIFNKIAAQIKRLQDSKSGLWYQVLDKSGAPGNYLESSCSTMFVYSLFKGVRKGYIDKSYLAVAIKGYKGILDNFIEVDGNGVISITKACAVAGLGGKVYRSGDYDYYINETVRNNDPKAVGPFILASLEWERLQDVKATVNQK
;
A
#
# COMPACT_ATOMS: atom_id res chain seq x y z
N PHE A 1 12.42 1.22 -19.40
CA PHE A 1 13.45 1.82 -18.52
C PHE A 1 14.90 1.47 -18.90
N ARG A 2 15.14 0.45 -19.70
CA ARG A 2 16.52 0.10 -20.17
C ARG A 2 16.83 0.55 -21.59
N ASN A 3 15.88 1.15 -22.29
CA ASN A 3 16.10 1.69 -23.63
C ASN A 3 16.38 3.18 -23.53
N ASN A 4 17.61 3.58 -23.57
CA ASN A 4 18.28 4.83 -23.95
C ASN A 4 17.40 6.09 -24.28
N ARG A 5 16.14 6.15 -23.86
CA ARG A 5 15.37 7.37 -23.77
C ARG A 5 15.75 8.04 -22.47
N VAL A 6 16.81 8.80 -22.58
CA VAL A 6 17.32 9.66 -21.54
C VAL A 6 16.18 10.57 -21.08
N ASN A 7 15.79 10.44 -19.79
CA ASN A 7 15.25 11.51 -18.97
C ASN A 7 13.76 11.84 -19.05
N ASP A 8 12.86 10.86 -19.07
CA ASP A 8 11.46 11.10 -18.75
C ASP A 8 11.15 10.94 -17.24
N TYR A 9 12.14 11.15 -16.37
CA TYR A 9 11.90 11.18 -14.92
C TYR A 9 10.89 12.26 -14.53
N ALA A 10 10.92 13.40 -15.21
CA ALA A 10 10.00 14.48 -14.96
C ALA A 10 8.54 14.08 -15.16
N ASP A 11 8.19 13.31 -16.22
CA ASP A 11 6.83 12.81 -16.42
C ASP A 11 6.46 11.78 -15.34
N VAL A 12 7.34 10.82 -15.04
CA VAL A 12 7.10 9.84 -13.98
C VAL A 12 6.85 10.55 -12.65
N ILE A 13 7.70 11.48 -12.25
CA ILE A 13 7.54 12.26 -11.02
C ILE A 13 6.22 13.03 -11.04
N ASN A 14 5.90 13.68 -12.15
CA ASN A 14 4.65 14.44 -12.29
C ASN A 14 3.42 13.55 -12.10
N GLN A 15 3.40 12.29 -12.61
CA GLN A 15 2.30 11.34 -12.37
C GLN A 15 2.12 11.04 -10.88
N PHE A 16 3.21 10.82 -10.14
CA PHE A 16 3.14 10.65 -8.69
C PHE A 16 2.59 11.89 -7.98
N LEU A 17 3.07 13.07 -8.31
CA LEU A 17 2.64 14.31 -7.69
C LEU A 17 1.17 14.65 -8.03
N MET A 18 0.74 14.39 -9.27
CA MET A 18 -0.65 14.56 -9.70
C MET A 18 -1.59 13.61 -8.94
N ALA A 19 -1.23 12.33 -8.83
CA ALA A 19 -2.02 11.37 -8.07
C ALA A 19 -2.17 11.83 -6.61
N ALA A 20 -1.07 12.28 -5.96
CA ALA A 20 -1.13 12.82 -4.61
C ALA A 20 -2.07 14.03 -4.51
N ARG A 21 -1.92 15.01 -5.43
CA ARG A 21 -2.71 16.25 -5.42
C ARG A 21 -4.20 15.98 -5.52
N HIS A 22 -4.61 15.06 -6.40
CA HIS A 22 -6.01 14.82 -6.69
C HIS A 22 -6.69 13.86 -5.70
N THR A 23 -5.95 12.92 -5.13
CA THR A 23 -6.53 11.91 -4.23
C THR A 23 -6.39 12.22 -2.76
N TYR A 24 -5.55 13.20 -2.37
CA TYR A 24 -5.37 13.54 -0.97
C TYR A 24 -6.60 14.25 -0.38
N ASP A 25 -7.17 13.65 0.64
CA ASP A 25 -8.25 14.21 1.45
C ASP A 25 -7.66 14.81 2.73
N ALA A 26 -7.60 16.12 2.80
CA ALA A 26 -7.04 16.85 3.93
C ALA A 26 -7.86 16.70 5.21
N LYS A 27 -9.17 16.44 5.11
CA LYS A 27 -10.06 16.28 6.28
C LYS A 27 -9.74 15.02 7.07
N ASN A 28 -9.47 13.91 6.38
CA ASN A 28 -9.16 12.62 6.99
C ASN A 28 -7.66 12.31 7.00
N ASP A 29 -6.84 13.18 6.40
CA ASP A 29 -5.41 12.97 6.20
C ASP A 29 -5.13 11.59 5.58
N LEU A 30 -5.78 11.29 4.43
CA LEU A 30 -5.64 10.03 3.69
C LEU A 30 -5.70 10.27 2.19
N TYR A 31 -5.15 9.31 1.43
CA TYR A 31 -5.33 9.25 -0.01
C TYR A 31 -6.56 8.42 -0.36
N ARG A 32 -7.47 8.99 -1.14
CA ARG A 32 -8.68 8.31 -1.64
C ARG A 32 -8.33 7.29 -2.72
N HIS A 33 -9.24 6.34 -2.96
CA HIS A 33 -9.03 5.29 -3.95
C HIS A 33 -8.79 5.86 -5.36
N ALA A 34 -9.56 6.87 -5.76
CA ALA A 34 -9.44 7.54 -7.05
C ALA A 34 -9.98 8.96 -7.00
N CYS A 35 -9.74 9.70 -8.11
CA CYS A 35 -10.34 10.99 -8.37
C CYS A 35 -10.77 11.07 -9.84
N ASP A 36 -12.02 11.48 -10.08
CA ASP A 36 -12.49 11.92 -11.40
C ASP A 36 -12.35 13.44 -11.48
N VAL A 37 -11.35 13.91 -12.20
CA VAL A 37 -11.08 15.35 -12.38
C VAL A 37 -12.24 16.03 -13.10
N SER A 38 -12.98 15.32 -13.95
CA SER A 38 -14.17 15.84 -14.65
C SER A 38 -15.39 16.00 -13.74
N ARG A 39 -15.42 15.28 -12.60
CA ARG A 39 -16.52 15.26 -11.62
C ARG A 39 -17.85 14.79 -12.18
N LYS A 40 -17.83 14.00 -13.26
CA LYS A 40 -19.02 13.51 -13.95
C LYS A 40 -19.42 12.10 -13.54
N GLU A 41 -18.47 11.36 -12.98
CA GLU A 41 -18.71 9.99 -12.53
C GLU A 41 -19.59 9.98 -11.27
N ARG A 42 -20.59 9.10 -11.24
CA ARG A 42 -21.55 9.00 -10.13
C ARG A 42 -20.92 8.60 -8.80
N TRP A 43 -19.78 7.91 -8.84
CA TRP A 43 -19.03 7.53 -7.64
C TRP A 43 -18.20 8.67 -7.06
N ALA A 44 -17.94 9.71 -7.84
CA ALA A 44 -17.09 10.83 -7.47
C ALA A 44 -17.88 11.87 -6.66
N ASP A 45 -17.20 12.48 -5.70
CA ASP A 45 -17.73 13.64 -5.00
C ASP A 45 -17.88 14.82 -6.00
N PRO A 46 -19.04 15.48 -6.06
CA PRO A 46 -19.30 16.50 -7.06
C PRO A 46 -18.47 17.78 -6.89
N VAL A 47 -17.86 17.97 -5.72
CA VAL A 47 -17.01 19.15 -5.44
C VAL A 47 -15.54 18.83 -5.63
N THR A 48 -15.07 17.71 -5.08
CA THR A 48 -13.65 17.34 -5.09
C THR A 48 -13.26 16.40 -6.23
N GLY A 49 -14.21 15.64 -6.78
CA GLY A 49 -13.97 14.56 -7.72
C GLY A 49 -13.46 13.27 -7.07
N GLN A 50 -13.22 13.28 -5.77
CA GLN A 50 -12.62 12.15 -5.06
C GLN A 50 -13.64 11.02 -4.81
N SER A 51 -13.14 9.77 -4.72
CA SER A 51 -13.95 8.65 -4.26
C SER A 51 -14.29 8.79 -2.78
N LYS A 52 -15.39 8.13 -2.36
CA LYS A 52 -15.92 8.23 -1.00
C LYS A 52 -14.97 7.68 0.06
N HIS A 53 -14.20 6.64 -0.27
CA HIS A 53 -13.37 5.89 0.67
C HIS A 53 -11.92 5.74 0.21
N SER A 54 -11.07 5.43 1.18
CA SER A 54 -9.66 5.08 0.99
C SER A 54 -9.51 3.56 1.00
N TRP A 55 -9.31 2.97 -0.18
CA TRP A 55 -9.13 1.53 -0.31
C TRP A 55 -7.70 1.11 -0.01
N GLY A 56 -7.53 0.13 0.90
CA GLY A 56 -6.22 -0.30 1.39
C GLY A 56 -5.25 -0.70 0.27
N ARG A 57 -5.70 -1.51 -0.69
CA ARG A 57 -4.86 -1.94 -1.82
C ARG A 57 -4.47 -0.79 -2.75
N ALA A 58 -5.34 0.19 -2.99
CA ALA A 58 -4.98 1.34 -3.82
C ALA A 58 -3.82 2.12 -3.17
N MET A 59 -3.90 2.38 -1.87
CA MET A 59 -2.82 3.01 -1.11
C MET A 59 -1.58 2.11 -1.05
N GLY A 60 -1.76 0.77 -0.98
CA GLY A 60 -0.67 -0.21 -1.02
C GLY A 60 0.11 -0.17 -2.32
N TRP A 61 -0.57 -0.17 -3.46
CA TRP A 61 0.07 -0.01 -4.77
C TRP A 61 0.84 1.31 -4.87
N TYR A 62 0.25 2.38 -4.36
CA TYR A 62 0.88 3.70 -4.39
C TYR A 62 2.16 3.73 -3.54
N ALA A 63 2.13 3.16 -2.32
CA ALA A 63 3.30 3.03 -1.46
C ALA A 63 4.41 2.18 -2.09
N MET A 64 4.06 1.03 -2.70
CA MET A 64 5.02 0.19 -3.43
C MET A 64 5.63 0.93 -4.62
N ALA A 65 4.79 1.63 -5.39
CA ALA A 65 5.26 2.39 -6.54
C ALA A 65 6.29 3.46 -6.13
N PHE A 66 6.07 4.18 -5.02
CA PHE A 66 7.05 5.14 -4.50
C PHE A 66 8.39 4.49 -4.18
N VAL A 67 8.37 3.44 -3.38
CA VAL A 67 9.61 2.82 -2.89
C VAL A 67 10.40 2.14 -4.01
N ASP A 68 9.72 1.70 -5.07
CA ASP A 68 10.35 1.10 -6.24
C ASP A 68 10.84 2.15 -7.24
N ALA A 69 10.06 3.19 -7.52
CA ALA A 69 10.46 4.25 -8.43
C ALA A 69 11.67 5.06 -7.92
N LEU A 70 11.73 5.31 -6.60
CA LEU A 70 12.85 6.03 -5.97
C LEU A 70 14.20 5.33 -6.13
N ASP A 71 14.24 4.03 -6.42
CA ASP A 71 15.48 3.30 -6.72
C ASP A 71 16.09 3.71 -8.07
N PHE A 72 15.27 4.19 -9.01
CA PHE A 72 15.66 4.51 -10.37
C PHE A 72 15.80 6.02 -10.62
N ILE A 73 15.11 6.84 -9.83
CA ILE A 73 15.15 8.30 -9.96
C ILE A 73 16.43 8.83 -9.29
N PRO A 74 17.30 9.54 -10.02
CA PRO A 74 18.54 10.10 -9.48
C PRO A 74 18.29 11.03 -8.29
N LYS A 75 19.24 11.07 -7.33
CA LYS A 75 19.08 11.88 -6.11
C LYS A 75 18.95 13.39 -6.39
N HIS A 76 19.54 13.85 -7.46
CA HIS A 76 19.51 15.27 -7.86
C HIS A 76 18.37 15.63 -8.81
N GLU A 77 17.49 14.65 -9.13
CA GLU A 77 16.39 14.87 -10.05
C GLU A 77 15.35 15.82 -9.44
N PRO A 78 14.97 16.91 -10.15
CA PRO A 78 13.95 17.83 -9.66
C PRO A 78 12.64 17.13 -9.35
N GLY A 79 12.05 17.42 -8.19
CA GLY A 79 10.79 16.81 -7.72
C GLY A 79 10.95 15.49 -6.96
N ARG A 80 12.15 14.87 -6.95
CA ARG A 80 12.40 13.66 -6.16
C ARG A 80 12.17 13.89 -4.66
N ASP A 81 12.56 15.04 -4.13
CA ASP A 81 12.32 15.38 -2.72
C ASP A 81 10.83 15.51 -2.41
N SER A 82 10.02 16.02 -3.35
CA SER A 82 8.56 16.02 -3.21
C SER A 82 7.98 14.61 -3.14
N MET A 83 8.53 13.66 -3.90
CA MET A 83 8.14 12.25 -3.79
C MET A 83 8.49 11.68 -2.42
N LEU A 84 9.67 11.99 -1.87
CA LEU A 84 10.06 11.56 -0.53
C LEU A 84 9.13 12.14 0.56
N VAL A 85 8.74 13.41 0.44
CA VAL A 85 7.78 14.05 1.36
C VAL A 85 6.44 13.31 1.32
N ILE A 86 5.92 12.98 0.14
CA ILE A 86 4.66 12.25 -0.01
C ILE A 86 4.80 10.84 0.55
N PHE A 87 5.89 10.13 0.26
CA PHE A 87 6.11 8.78 0.78
C PHE A 87 6.22 8.75 2.30
N ASN A 88 6.90 9.72 2.91
CA ASN A 88 6.94 9.87 4.37
C ASN A 88 5.54 10.12 4.97
N LYS A 89 4.70 10.89 4.29
CA LYS A 89 3.31 11.08 4.69
C LYS A 89 2.51 9.78 4.61
N ILE A 90 2.65 9.01 3.53
CA ILE A 90 2.05 7.69 3.40
C ILE A 90 2.50 6.75 4.52
N ALA A 91 3.80 6.72 4.84
CA ALA A 91 4.34 5.90 5.93
C ALA A 91 3.72 6.28 7.30
N ALA A 92 3.53 7.58 7.56
CA ALA A 92 2.87 8.05 8.77
C ALA A 92 1.40 7.62 8.84
N GLN A 93 0.68 7.68 7.72
CA GLN A 93 -0.70 7.20 7.60
C GLN A 93 -0.78 5.67 7.82
N ILE A 94 0.09 4.89 7.19
CA ILE A 94 0.19 3.44 7.39
C ILE A 94 0.41 3.12 8.88
N LYS A 95 1.34 3.81 9.55
CA LYS A 95 1.57 3.64 11.00
C LYS A 95 0.33 3.95 11.83
N ARG A 96 -0.35 5.06 11.56
CA ARG A 96 -1.55 5.50 12.28
C ARG A 96 -2.73 4.52 12.13
N LEU A 97 -2.86 3.90 10.96
CA LEU A 97 -3.97 3.02 10.61
C LEU A 97 -3.72 1.54 10.95
N GLN A 98 -2.54 1.21 11.47
CA GLN A 98 -2.22 -0.16 11.87
C GLN A 98 -3.09 -0.60 13.04
N ASP A 99 -3.83 -1.69 12.88
CA ASP A 99 -4.60 -2.28 13.96
C ASP A 99 -3.68 -2.67 15.15
N SER A 100 -4.03 -2.21 16.33
CA SER A 100 -3.18 -2.34 17.50
C SER A 100 -3.04 -3.78 17.99
N LYS A 101 -4.03 -4.64 17.72
CA LYS A 101 -4.06 -6.05 18.16
C LYS A 101 -3.32 -6.95 17.17
N SER A 102 -3.71 -6.90 15.90
CA SER A 102 -3.19 -7.80 14.87
C SER A 102 -1.92 -7.29 14.18
N GLY A 103 -1.70 -5.98 14.18
CA GLY A 103 -0.62 -5.36 13.41
C GLY A 103 -0.94 -5.22 11.91
N LEU A 104 -2.15 -5.52 11.48
CA LEU A 104 -2.61 -5.53 10.09
C LEU A 104 -3.42 -4.28 9.73
N TRP A 105 -3.92 -4.22 8.50
CA TRP A 105 -4.73 -3.11 8.00
C TRP A 105 -6.04 -3.59 7.41
N TYR A 106 -7.07 -2.75 7.54
CA TYR A 106 -8.40 -3.01 7.06
C TYR A 106 -8.55 -2.74 5.56
N GLN A 107 -9.52 -3.43 4.93
CA GLN A 107 -9.91 -3.24 3.52
C GLN A 107 -10.23 -1.78 3.21
N VAL A 108 -11.04 -1.13 4.06
CA VAL A 108 -11.41 0.28 3.95
C VAL A 108 -10.75 1.05 5.08
N LEU A 109 -9.71 1.83 4.74
CA LEU A 109 -8.80 2.43 5.71
C LEU A 109 -9.44 3.52 6.56
N ASP A 110 -10.32 4.34 5.97
CA ASP A 110 -11.05 5.41 6.68
C ASP A 110 -12.25 4.90 7.48
N LYS A 111 -12.44 3.57 7.54
CA LYS A 111 -13.48 2.87 8.28
C LYS A 111 -12.92 1.72 9.13
N SER A 112 -11.69 1.87 9.64
CA SER A 112 -11.05 0.87 10.49
C SER A 112 -11.96 0.48 11.66
N GLY A 113 -12.17 -0.84 11.86
CA GLY A 113 -13.01 -1.36 12.93
C GLY A 113 -14.52 -1.19 12.74
N ALA A 114 -14.99 -0.60 11.65
CA ALA A 114 -16.42 -0.50 11.37
C ALA A 114 -17.05 -1.88 11.07
N PRO A 115 -18.37 -2.08 11.36
CA PRO A 115 -19.05 -3.35 11.11
C PRO A 115 -18.89 -3.83 9.66
N GLY A 116 -18.51 -5.10 9.48
CA GLY A 116 -18.30 -5.72 8.17
C GLY A 116 -16.93 -5.45 7.54
N ASN A 117 -16.16 -4.45 8.02
CA ASN A 117 -14.80 -4.25 7.54
C ASN A 117 -13.87 -5.36 8.05
N TYR A 118 -12.94 -5.79 7.24
CA TYR A 118 -12.05 -6.90 7.55
C TYR A 118 -10.58 -6.53 7.32
N LEU A 119 -9.69 -7.23 8.03
CA LEU A 119 -8.24 -7.15 7.83
C LEU A 119 -7.92 -7.81 6.49
N GLU A 120 -7.21 -7.10 5.60
CA GLU A 120 -7.04 -7.50 4.21
C GLU A 120 -5.56 -7.78 3.90
N SER A 121 -5.29 -8.93 3.30
CA SER A 121 -3.93 -9.41 3.14
C SER A 121 -3.11 -8.65 2.10
N SER A 122 -3.70 -8.26 0.98
CA SER A 122 -2.91 -7.61 -0.07
C SER A 122 -2.42 -6.23 0.33
N CYS A 123 -3.25 -5.39 0.93
CA CYS A 123 -2.80 -4.09 1.41
C CYS A 123 -1.79 -4.24 2.56
N SER A 124 -1.98 -5.21 3.46
CA SER A 124 -1.08 -5.46 4.57
C SER A 124 0.32 -5.88 4.09
N THR A 125 0.39 -6.79 3.11
CA THR A 125 1.68 -7.21 2.53
C THR A 125 2.38 -6.09 1.77
N MET A 126 1.63 -5.26 1.02
CA MET A 126 2.15 -4.10 0.31
C MET A 126 2.72 -3.04 1.27
N PHE A 127 2.02 -2.76 2.36
CA PHE A 127 2.48 -1.81 3.37
C PHE A 127 3.75 -2.30 4.07
N VAL A 128 3.79 -3.57 4.46
CA VAL A 128 4.98 -4.17 5.10
C VAL A 128 6.19 -4.11 4.18
N TYR A 129 6.04 -4.52 2.90
CA TYR A 129 7.11 -4.39 1.92
C TYR A 129 7.61 -2.95 1.78
N SER A 130 6.68 -2.00 1.61
CA SER A 130 7.03 -0.59 1.40
C SER A 130 7.77 0.01 2.60
N LEU A 131 7.36 -0.35 3.82
CA LEU A 131 8.02 0.10 5.04
C LEU A 131 9.40 -0.53 5.21
N PHE A 132 9.56 -1.84 5.04
CA PHE A 132 10.85 -2.51 5.12
C PHE A 132 11.85 -1.93 4.13
N LYS A 133 11.48 -1.88 2.86
CA LYS A 133 12.34 -1.34 1.81
C LYS A 133 12.62 0.14 2.01
N GLY A 134 11.61 0.93 2.40
CA GLY A 134 11.75 2.36 2.66
C GLY A 134 12.75 2.65 3.78
N VAL A 135 12.72 1.89 4.88
CA VAL A 135 13.70 1.98 5.97
C VAL A 135 15.09 1.56 5.49
N ARG A 136 15.21 0.42 4.84
CA ARG A 136 16.50 -0.09 4.34
C ARG A 136 17.18 0.87 3.36
N LYS A 137 16.41 1.55 2.53
CA LYS A 137 16.92 2.53 1.55
C LYS A 137 17.11 3.92 2.13
N GLY A 138 16.71 4.16 3.37
CA GLY A 138 16.77 5.48 4.01
C GLY A 138 15.79 6.49 3.42
N TYR A 139 14.68 6.04 2.84
CA TYR A 139 13.61 6.89 2.31
C TYR A 139 12.67 7.37 3.41
N ILE A 140 12.51 6.58 4.47
CA ILE A 140 11.76 6.89 5.69
C ILE A 140 12.59 6.58 6.92
N ASP A 141 12.22 7.17 8.07
CA ASP A 141 12.92 7.01 9.33
C ASP A 141 12.92 5.56 9.83
N LYS A 142 14.00 5.14 10.48
CA LYS A 142 14.18 3.78 11.01
C LYS A 142 13.14 3.38 12.07
N SER A 143 12.46 4.34 12.71
CA SER A 143 11.38 4.04 13.68
C SER A 143 10.19 3.29 13.04
N TYR A 144 10.01 3.39 11.72
CA TYR A 144 8.99 2.62 11.00
C TYR A 144 9.30 1.13 10.91
N LEU A 145 10.52 0.70 11.24
CA LEU A 145 10.88 -0.72 11.26
C LEU A 145 10.01 -1.52 12.24
N ALA A 146 9.70 -0.96 13.41
CA ALA A 146 8.83 -1.61 14.39
C ALA A 146 7.41 -1.85 13.85
N VAL A 147 6.88 -0.89 13.07
CA VAL A 147 5.57 -1.02 12.41
C VAL A 147 5.60 -2.13 11.38
N ALA A 148 6.64 -2.18 10.55
CA ALA A 148 6.82 -3.21 9.52
C ALA A 148 6.96 -4.61 10.14
N ILE A 149 7.77 -4.76 11.20
CA ILE A 149 7.96 -6.05 11.91
C ILE A 149 6.64 -6.53 12.52
N LYS A 150 5.88 -5.63 13.16
CA LYS A 150 4.57 -5.97 13.74
C LYS A 150 3.59 -6.41 12.65
N GLY A 151 3.57 -5.69 11.51
CA GLY A 151 2.74 -6.04 10.37
C GLY A 151 3.12 -7.40 9.76
N TYR A 152 4.41 -7.67 9.58
CA TYR A 152 4.90 -8.94 9.04
C TYR A 152 4.51 -10.13 9.92
N LYS A 153 4.70 -10.02 11.25
CA LYS A 153 4.22 -11.03 12.19
C LYS A 153 2.70 -11.21 12.12
N GLY A 154 1.96 -10.10 12.07
CA GLY A 154 0.51 -10.16 11.90
C GLY A 154 0.07 -10.91 10.63
N ILE A 155 0.80 -10.75 9.51
CA ILE A 155 0.55 -11.51 8.28
C ILE A 155 0.77 -13.00 8.51
N LEU A 156 1.88 -13.40 9.12
CA LEU A 156 2.19 -14.80 9.41
C LEU A 156 1.12 -15.43 10.30
N ASP A 157 0.69 -14.71 11.34
CA ASP A 157 -0.24 -15.23 12.35
C ASP A 157 -1.71 -15.29 11.87
N ASN A 158 -2.11 -14.45 10.91
CA ASN A 158 -3.54 -14.28 10.56
C ASN A 158 -3.90 -14.61 9.12
N PHE A 159 -2.92 -14.64 8.20
CA PHE A 159 -3.16 -14.82 6.78
C PHE A 159 -2.47 -16.04 6.19
N ILE A 160 -1.48 -16.60 6.87
CA ILE A 160 -0.79 -17.81 6.40
C ILE A 160 -1.45 -19.04 7.01
N GLU A 161 -1.88 -19.93 6.14
CA GLU A 161 -2.44 -21.24 6.50
C GLU A 161 -1.57 -22.33 5.86
N VAL A 162 -1.30 -23.39 6.62
CA VAL A 162 -0.57 -24.58 6.15
C VAL A 162 -1.51 -25.77 6.29
N ASP A 163 -1.80 -26.44 5.19
CA ASP A 163 -2.68 -27.63 5.21
C ASP A 163 -1.96 -28.90 5.70
N GLY A 164 -2.70 -29.99 5.82
CA GLY A 164 -2.16 -31.28 6.27
C GLY A 164 -1.10 -31.90 5.35
N ASN A 165 -0.92 -31.40 4.13
CA ASN A 165 0.09 -31.80 3.16
C ASN A 165 1.29 -30.83 3.12
N GLY A 166 1.29 -29.79 3.98
CA GLY A 166 2.34 -28.77 4.01
C GLY A 166 2.21 -27.68 2.94
N VAL A 167 1.06 -27.60 2.25
CA VAL A 167 0.83 -26.54 1.25
C VAL A 167 0.50 -25.25 1.96
N ILE A 168 1.25 -24.19 1.62
CA ILE A 168 1.10 -22.86 2.20
C ILE A 168 0.12 -22.04 1.37
N SER A 169 -0.85 -21.44 2.03
CA SER A 169 -1.80 -20.50 1.44
C SER A 169 -1.77 -19.15 2.13
N ILE A 170 -1.87 -18.08 1.37
CA ILE A 170 -2.19 -16.75 1.88
C ILE A 170 -3.68 -16.46 1.68
N THR A 171 -4.36 -16.12 2.77
CA THR A 171 -5.81 -15.99 2.82
C THR A 171 -6.26 -14.52 2.85
N LYS A 172 -7.57 -14.28 2.79
CA LYS A 172 -8.22 -12.97 3.01
C LYS A 172 -7.76 -11.85 2.08
N ALA A 173 -7.50 -12.17 0.81
CA ALA A 173 -7.27 -11.14 -0.21
C ALA A 173 -8.60 -10.73 -0.87
N CYS A 174 -8.89 -9.44 -0.93
CA CYS A 174 -9.96 -8.92 -1.77
C CYS A 174 -9.68 -9.28 -3.24
N ALA A 175 -10.63 -9.87 -3.95
CA ALA A 175 -10.44 -10.27 -5.33
C ALA A 175 -10.15 -9.06 -6.23
N VAL A 176 -11.05 -8.11 -6.25
CA VAL A 176 -10.91 -6.86 -6.98
C VAL A 176 -11.86 -5.81 -6.42
N ALA A 177 -11.41 -4.58 -6.31
CA ALA A 177 -12.30 -3.44 -6.16
C ALA A 177 -11.98 -2.41 -7.24
N GLY A 178 -12.99 -1.68 -7.66
CA GLY A 178 -12.88 -0.66 -8.69
C GLY A 178 -14.03 0.32 -8.57
N LEU A 179 -14.14 1.25 -9.53
CA LEU A 179 -15.16 2.29 -9.54
C LEU A 179 -15.79 2.38 -10.92
N GLY A 180 -17.09 2.62 -10.98
CA GLY A 180 -17.82 2.70 -12.26
C GLY A 180 -17.84 1.39 -13.05
N GLY A 181 -17.91 1.49 -14.38
CA GLY A 181 -17.93 0.36 -15.31
C GLY A 181 -19.34 -0.12 -15.67
N LYS A 182 -19.42 -1.14 -16.56
CA LYS A 182 -20.73 -1.68 -17.05
C LYS A 182 -21.56 -2.27 -15.91
N VAL A 183 -20.96 -3.14 -15.10
CA VAL A 183 -21.52 -3.49 -13.79
C VAL A 183 -21.03 -2.38 -12.86
N TYR A 184 -21.97 -1.50 -12.51
CA TYR A 184 -21.62 -0.27 -11.81
C TYR A 184 -21.12 -0.55 -10.40
N ARG A 185 -19.93 -0.09 -10.10
CA ARG A 185 -19.25 -0.17 -8.81
C ARG A 185 -19.35 1.19 -8.14
N SER A 186 -20.13 1.26 -7.07
CA SER A 186 -20.50 2.52 -6.42
C SER A 186 -19.36 3.17 -5.62
N GLY A 187 -18.41 2.35 -5.16
CA GLY A 187 -17.35 2.81 -4.28
C GLY A 187 -17.85 3.32 -2.92
N ASP A 188 -19.06 2.94 -2.52
CA ASP A 188 -19.53 3.13 -1.15
C ASP A 188 -18.99 2.04 -0.21
N TYR A 189 -19.26 2.18 1.09
CA TYR A 189 -18.73 1.26 2.09
C TYR A 189 -19.21 -0.16 1.87
N ASP A 190 -20.51 -0.34 1.63
CA ASP A 190 -21.13 -1.66 1.44
C ASP A 190 -20.55 -2.36 0.21
N TYR A 191 -20.26 -1.63 -0.86
CA TYR A 191 -19.57 -2.18 -2.03
C TYR A 191 -18.22 -2.79 -1.66
N TYR A 192 -17.37 -2.07 -0.92
CA TYR A 192 -16.04 -2.57 -0.59
C TYR A 192 -16.04 -3.78 0.33
N ILE A 193 -16.93 -3.82 1.33
CA ILE A 193 -16.95 -4.90 2.31
C ILE A 193 -17.61 -6.19 1.79
N ASN A 194 -18.42 -6.09 0.72
CA ASN A 194 -19.07 -7.22 0.07
C ASN A 194 -18.34 -7.76 -1.18
N GLU A 195 -17.18 -7.19 -1.51
CA GLU A 195 -16.33 -7.75 -2.58
C GLU A 195 -15.80 -9.13 -2.21
N THR A 196 -15.73 -10.00 -3.23
CA THR A 196 -15.26 -11.39 -3.07
C THR A 196 -13.88 -11.43 -2.43
N VAL A 197 -13.74 -12.26 -1.42
CA VAL A 197 -12.46 -12.58 -0.78
C VAL A 197 -11.92 -13.90 -1.33
N ARG A 198 -10.61 -13.99 -1.60
CA ARG A 198 -9.93 -15.17 -2.15
C ARG A 198 -8.68 -15.52 -1.37
N ASN A 199 -8.31 -16.79 -1.49
CA ASN A 199 -6.99 -17.27 -1.09
C ASN A 199 -6.04 -17.25 -2.31
N ASN A 200 -4.76 -17.13 -2.04
CA ASN A 200 -3.68 -17.19 -3.04
C ASN A 200 -3.82 -16.20 -4.21
N ASP A 201 -4.45 -15.05 -3.96
CA ASP A 201 -4.53 -14.00 -4.97
C ASP A 201 -3.14 -13.43 -5.24
N PRO A 202 -2.67 -13.34 -6.50
CA PRO A 202 -1.34 -12.83 -6.84
C PRO A 202 -1.04 -11.43 -6.29
N LYS A 203 -2.07 -10.61 -6.07
CA LYS A 203 -1.96 -9.27 -5.49
C LYS A 203 -1.61 -9.27 -4.00
N ALA A 204 -1.76 -10.41 -3.32
CA ALA A 204 -1.25 -10.62 -1.96
C ALA A 204 0.04 -11.43 -1.97
N VAL A 205 0.11 -12.49 -2.79
CA VAL A 205 1.27 -13.39 -2.88
C VAL A 205 2.54 -12.65 -3.30
N GLY A 206 2.48 -11.85 -4.38
CA GLY A 206 3.65 -11.11 -4.87
C GLY A 206 4.24 -10.16 -3.83
N PRO A 207 3.46 -9.23 -3.26
CA PRO A 207 3.94 -8.36 -2.19
C PRO A 207 4.38 -9.11 -0.93
N PHE A 208 3.78 -10.25 -0.58
CA PHE A 208 4.24 -11.08 0.53
C PHE A 208 5.65 -11.63 0.29
N ILE A 209 5.93 -12.16 -0.91
CA ILE A 209 7.26 -12.62 -1.28
C ILE A 209 8.28 -11.46 -1.18
N LEU A 210 7.93 -10.29 -1.71
CA LEU A 210 8.80 -9.11 -1.63
C LEU A 210 9.05 -8.67 -0.18
N ALA A 211 8.03 -8.69 0.67
CA ALA A 211 8.15 -8.38 2.09
C ALA A 211 9.04 -9.40 2.83
N SER A 212 8.92 -10.69 2.50
CA SER A 212 9.74 -11.76 3.07
C SER A 212 11.21 -11.61 2.68
N LEU A 213 11.50 -11.27 1.44
CA LEU A 213 12.88 -11.00 0.98
C LEU A 213 13.48 -9.78 1.70
N GLU A 214 12.70 -8.74 1.97
CA GLU A 214 13.18 -7.59 2.77
C GLU A 214 13.40 -7.97 4.23
N TRP A 215 12.57 -8.84 4.80
CA TRP A 215 12.74 -9.38 6.15
C TRP A 215 14.04 -10.19 6.26
N GLU A 216 14.32 -11.10 5.34
CA GLU A 216 15.56 -11.89 5.30
C GLU A 216 16.80 -10.97 5.26
N ARG A 217 16.82 -9.98 4.38
CA ARG A 217 17.92 -9.00 4.30
C ARG A 217 18.19 -8.28 5.64
N LEU A 218 17.14 -8.01 6.43
CA LEU A 218 17.29 -7.40 7.74
C LEU A 218 17.92 -8.36 8.77
N GLN A 219 17.65 -9.66 8.67
CA GLN A 219 18.24 -10.68 9.54
C GLN A 219 19.73 -10.88 9.22
N ASP A 220 20.10 -10.93 7.94
CA ASP A 220 21.48 -11.09 7.49
C ASP A 220 22.38 -9.95 8.00
N VAL A 221 21.88 -8.71 7.95
CA VAL A 221 22.61 -7.55 8.48
C VAL A 221 22.84 -7.67 9.98
N LYS A 222 21.83 -8.14 10.75
CA LYS A 222 21.98 -8.35 12.21
C LYS A 222 22.98 -9.47 12.52
N ALA A 223 22.93 -10.57 11.78
CA ALA A 223 23.86 -11.69 11.96
C ALA A 223 25.32 -11.25 11.73
N THR A 224 25.57 -10.46 10.70
CA THR A 224 26.91 -9.96 10.36
C THR A 224 27.46 -8.95 11.39
N VAL A 225 26.58 -8.15 11.99
CA VAL A 225 26.98 -7.17 13.02
C VAL A 225 27.31 -7.84 14.36
N ASN A 226 26.63 -8.95 14.69
CA ASN A 226 26.85 -9.69 15.94
C ASN A 226 28.10 -10.62 15.89
N GLN A 227 28.73 -10.79 14.71
CA GLN A 227 29.96 -11.59 14.53
C GLN A 227 31.23 -10.75 14.53
N LYS A 228 31.11 -9.44 14.67
CA LYS A 228 32.23 -8.49 14.81
C LYS A 228 32.31 -7.94 16.23
#